data_1e17b960d27d3e92ec3462109b669f2a
#
_entry.id   1e17b960d27d3e92ec3462109b669f2a
#
_cell.length_a   1.000
_cell.length_b   1.000
_cell.length_c   1.000
_cell.angle_alpha   90.00
_cell.angle_beta   90.00
_cell.angle_gamma   90.00
#
_symmetry.space_group_name_H-M   'P 1'
#
loop_
_entity.id
_entity.type
_entity.pdbx_description
1 polymer ?
#
loop_
_entity_poly.entity_id
_entity_poly.type
_entity_poly.pdbx_seq_one_letter_code
_entity_poly.pdbx_strand_id
1 'polypeptide(L)'
;MKRVRKKAAAKRVAVKAAKPRKTAPKSQSRKAAKPVLLSGGNPQIAKGYGDAPVQAYIAAMPGWRRDVGRRLDALIVRTVPGVHKAVKWNSPLYGIEGQGWFLSVHCFTKYVKVAFFRGMSLRPVPPGESRSNDTRYLDIREDDPFDEARLAAWVKQASRLPGERM
;
A
#
# COMPACT_ATOMS: atom_id res chain seq x y z
N MET A 1 23.29 -76.99 -42.86
CA MET A 1 22.60 -75.84 -42.23
C MET A 1 23.60 -75.13 -41.27
N LYS A 2 24.19 -74.04 -41.68
CA LYS A 2 25.16 -73.28 -40.86
C LYS A 2 24.64 -71.89 -40.64
N ARG A 3 24.30 -71.51 -39.38
CA ARG A 3 23.91 -70.15 -38.95
C ARG A 3 25.16 -69.29 -38.83
N VAL A 4 25.21 -68.20 -39.57
CA VAL A 4 26.26 -67.17 -39.44
C VAL A 4 25.73 -66.10 -38.48
N ARG A 5 26.43 -65.91 -37.36
CA ARG A 5 26.21 -64.81 -36.42
C ARG A 5 26.99 -63.60 -36.90
N LYS A 6 26.29 -62.49 -37.22
CA LYS A 6 26.88 -61.13 -37.38
C LYS A 6 26.97 -60.47 -36.05
N LYS A 7 28.19 -60.14 -35.59
CA LYS A 7 28.42 -59.23 -34.46
C LYS A 7 28.21 -57.79 -34.90
N ALA A 8 27.31 -57.05 -34.22
CA ALA A 8 27.22 -55.63 -34.36
C ALA A 8 28.10 -54.97 -33.31
N ALA A 9 29.06 -54.14 -33.75
CA ALA A 9 29.87 -53.31 -32.87
C ALA A 9 29.17 -52.05 -32.50
N ALA A 10 28.96 -51.83 -31.20
CA ALA A 10 28.41 -50.59 -30.67
C ALA A 10 29.49 -49.51 -30.58
N LYS A 11 29.33 -48.43 -31.33
CA LYS A 11 30.15 -47.21 -31.22
C LYS A 11 29.71 -46.45 -29.96
N ARG A 12 30.59 -46.37 -28.96
CA ARG A 12 30.46 -45.46 -27.82
C ARG A 12 30.70 -44.03 -28.29
N VAL A 13 29.70 -43.19 -28.25
CA VAL A 13 29.84 -41.76 -28.40
C VAL A 13 30.11 -41.17 -27.01
N ALA A 14 31.30 -40.61 -26.82
CA ALA A 14 31.65 -39.91 -25.61
C ALA A 14 30.95 -38.55 -25.58
N VAL A 15 30.02 -38.39 -24.66
CA VAL A 15 29.38 -37.08 -24.40
C VAL A 15 30.33 -36.31 -23.48
N LYS A 16 30.89 -35.22 -24.01
CA LYS A 16 31.71 -34.26 -23.28
C LYS A 16 30.81 -33.50 -22.31
N ALA A 17 30.99 -33.71 -21.02
CA ALA A 17 30.28 -32.95 -19.96
C ALA A 17 30.68 -31.47 -20.00
N ALA A 18 29.75 -30.62 -20.27
CA ALA A 18 29.92 -29.19 -20.16
C ALA A 18 29.89 -28.78 -18.68
N LYS A 19 30.90 -28.06 -18.21
CA LYS A 19 30.94 -27.44 -16.87
C LYS A 19 29.79 -26.45 -16.68
N PRO A 20 29.07 -26.50 -15.55
CA PRO A 20 28.07 -25.45 -15.26
C PRO A 20 28.78 -24.14 -14.93
N ARG A 21 28.49 -23.12 -15.72
CA ARG A 21 28.93 -21.75 -15.51
C ARG A 21 28.11 -21.19 -14.34
N LYS A 22 28.72 -21.04 -13.16
CA LYS A 22 28.15 -20.30 -12.05
C LYS A 22 28.11 -18.83 -12.40
N THR A 23 26.97 -18.33 -12.84
CA THR A 23 26.63 -16.91 -12.79
C THR A 23 25.69 -16.70 -11.63
N ALA A 24 26.25 -16.40 -10.48
CA ALA A 24 25.48 -15.82 -9.39
C ALA A 24 25.05 -14.40 -9.79
N PRO A 25 23.78 -14.04 -9.73
CA PRO A 25 23.40 -12.66 -9.87
C PRO A 25 23.92 -11.91 -8.64
N LYS A 26 24.85 -10.98 -8.83
CA LYS A 26 25.19 -9.97 -7.83
C LYS A 26 23.91 -9.19 -7.53
N SER A 27 23.28 -9.51 -6.41
CA SER A 27 22.30 -8.66 -5.78
C SER A 27 23.01 -7.36 -5.40
N GLN A 28 22.98 -6.39 -6.29
CA GLN A 28 23.25 -5.01 -5.91
C GLN A 28 22.07 -4.58 -5.06
N SER A 29 22.29 -4.52 -3.75
CA SER A 29 21.41 -3.80 -2.84
C SER A 29 21.40 -2.33 -3.30
N ARG A 30 20.43 -1.96 -4.12
CA ARG A 30 20.13 -0.56 -4.39
C ARG A 30 19.78 0.03 -3.04
N LYS A 31 20.67 0.87 -2.47
CA LYS A 31 20.32 1.76 -1.35
C LYS A 31 19.02 2.43 -1.77
N ALA A 32 17.94 2.15 -1.04
CA ALA A 32 16.65 2.78 -1.28
C ALA A 32 16.86 4.29 -1.21
N ALA A 33 16.63 4.98 -2.33
CA ALA A 33 16.73 6.44 -2.36
C ALA A 33 15.75 6.99 -1.33
N LYS A 34 16.18 8.02 -0.55
CA LYS A 34 15.30 8.68 0.40
C LYS A 34 14.07 9.21 -0.38
N PRO A 35 12.84 8.96 0.09
CA PRO A 35 11.66 9.42 -0.60
C PRO A 35 11.68 10.95 -0.71
N VAL A 36 11.30 11.44 -1.89
CA VAL A 36 11.17 12.87 -2.15
C VAL A 36 9.89 13.37 -1.49
N LEU A 37 9.98 14.49 -0.78
CA LEU A 37 8.82 15.18 -0.24
C LEU A 37 8.34 16.25 -1.23
N LEU A 38 7.04 16.30 -1.47
CA LEU A 38 6.40 17.38 -2.21
C LEU A 38 6.29 18.62 -1.34
N SER A 39 5.96 19.76 -1.97
CA SER A 39 5.61 20.98 -1.26
C SER A 39 4.52 20.68 -0.20
N GLY A 40 4.72 21.12 1.04
CA GLY A 40 3.84 20.78 2.17
C GLY A 40 4.21 19.50 2.93
N GLY A 41 5.32 18.83 2.58
CA GLY A 41 5.82 17.65 3.31
C GLY A 41 5.13 16.35 2.98
N ASN A 42 4.35 16.30 1.89
CA ASN A 42 3.72 15.06 1.43
C ASN A 42 4.74 14.15 0.75
N PRO A 43 4.85 12.86 1.13
CA PRO A 43 5.71 11.92 0.44
C PRO A 43 5.32 11.71 -1.02
N GLN A 44 6.31 11.74 -1.91
CA GLN A 44 6.10 11.37 -3.31
C GLN A 44 6.31 9.87 -3.46
N ILE A 45 5.22 9.13 -3.57
CA ILE A 45 5.23 7.68 -3.73
C ILE A 45 4.53 7.33 -5.05
N ALA A 46 5.16 6.47 -5.83
CA ALA A 46 4.57 5.99 -7.07
C ALA A 46 3.22 5.30 -6.81
N LYS A 47 2.29 5.45 -7.76
CA LYS A 47 1.00 4.75 -7.74
C LYS A 47 1.24 3.24 -7.58
N GLY A 48 0.54 2.63 -6.65
CA GLY A 48 0.64 1.19 -6.39
C GLY A 48 -0.53 0.67 -5.58
N TYR A 49 -0.79 -0.62 -5.69
CA TYR A 49 -1.86 -1.30 -4.98
C TYR A 49 -1.29 -2.21 -3.90
N GLY A 50 -2.08 -2.45 -2.86
CA GLY A 50 -1.72 -3.29 -1.74
C GLY A 50 -1.07 -2.54 -0.58
N ASP A 51 -0.56 -3.28 0.40
CA ASP A 51 0.00 -2.73 1.63
C ASP A 51 1.36 -2.05 1.42
N ALA A 52 2.23 -2.64 0.60
CA ALA A 52 3.61 -2.16 0.43
C ALA A 52 3.74 -0.68 0.07
N PRO A 53 3.02 -0.11 -0.92
CA PRO A 53 3.11 1.31 -1.23
C PRO A 53 2.57 2.20 -0.10
N VAL A 54 1.57 1.74 0.66
CA VAL A 54 1.04 2.48 1.83
C VAL A 54 2.07 2.52 2.94
N GLN A 55 2.75 1.40 3.24
CA GLN A 55 3.81 1.36 4.23
C GLN A 55 5.01 2.22 3.81
N ALA A 56 5.37 2.24 2.53
CA ALA A 56 6.39 3.13 1.99
C ALA A 56 6.03 4.61 2.19
N TYR A 57 4.77 4.97 1.95
CA TYR A 57 4.27 6.33 2.20
C TYR A 57 4.39 6.71 3.68
N ILE A 58 3.90 5.85 4.57
CA ILE A 58 3.93 6.09 6.03
C ILE A 58 5.39 6.22 6.51
N ALA A 59 6.28 5.35 6.04
CA ALA A 59 7.70 5.41 6.39
C ALA A 59 8.36 6.72 5.94
N ALA A 60 7.88 7.31 4.86
CA ALA A 60 8.37 8.57 4.30
C ALA A 60 7.77 9.82 4.96
N MET A 61 6.69 9.69 5.73
CA MET A 61 6.09 10.82 6.45
C MET A 61 7.09 11.40 7.46
N PRO A 62 7.30 12.74 7.48
CA PRO A 62 8.29 13.33 8.36
C PRO A 62 7.79 13.49 9.80
N GLY A 63 8.70 13.24 10.76
CA GLY A 63 8.49 13.51 12.17
C GLY A 63 7.28 12.80 12.78
N TRP A 64 6.56 13.47 13.68
CA TRP A 64 5.38 12.98 14.38
C TRP A 64 4.26 12.47 13.47
N ARG A 65 4.16 12.98 12.24
CA ARG A 65 3.16 12.57 11.25
C ARG A 65 3.28 11.11 10.87
N ARG A 66 4.50 10.55 10.90
CA ARG A 66 4.73 9.11 10.68
C ARG A 66 4.04 8.26 11.73
N ASP A 67 4.08 8.66 12.99
CA ASP A 67 3.43 7.94 14.07
C ASP A 67 1.91 8.03 13.96
N VAL A 68 1.38 9.17 13.58
CA VAL A 68 -0.05 9.33 13.24
C VAL A 68 -0.43 8.41 12.07
N GLY A 69 0.37 8.38 11.01
CA GLY A 69 0.15 7.50 9.86
C GLY A 69 0.12 6.01 10.26
N ARG A 70 1.04 5.56 11.10
CA ARG A 70 1.07 4.20 11.62
C ARG A 70 -0.17 3.86 12.46
N ARG A 71 -0.57 4.77 13.34
CA ARG A 71 -1.75 4.59 14.19
C ARG A 71 -3.04 4.54 13.36
N LEU A 72 -3.16 5.40 12.36
CA LEU A 72 -4.30 5.40 11.42
C LEU A 72 -4.37 4.08 10.64
N ASP A 73 -3.28 3.64 10.04
CA ASP A 73 -3.23 2.39 9.29
C ASP A 73 -3.60 1.19 10.16
N ALA A 74 -2.99 1.07 11.34
CA ALA A 74 -3.28 0.00 12.27
C ALA A 74 -4.75 0.00 12.74
N LEU A 75 -5.32 1.18 13.00
CA LEU A 75 -6.73 1.34 13.36
C LEU A 75 -7.65 0.91 12.24
N ILE A 76 -7.37 1.34 11.00
CA ILE A 76 -8.18 1.01 9.82
C ILE A 76 -8.16 -0.50 9.56
N VAL A 77 -6.98 -1.11 9.56
CA VAL A 77 -6.81 -2.57 9.35
C VAL A 77 -7.54 -3.39 10.41
N ARG A 78 -7.43 -2.97 11.67
CA ARG A 78 -8.12 -3.61 12.79
C ARG A 78 -9.65 -3.47 12.72
N THR A 79 -10.13 -2.31 12.26
CA THR A 79 -11.57 -2.02 12.20
C THR A 79 -12.24 -2.64 10.98
N VAL A 80 -11.52 -2.76 9.87
CA VAL A 80 -12.00 -3.30 8.60
C VAL A 80 -11.06 -4.42 8.14
N PRO A 81 -11.23 -5.65 8.64
CA PRO A 81 -10.44 -6.79 8.19
C PRO A 81 -10.58 -6.98 6.66
N GLY A 82 -9.46 -7.20 5.98
CA GLY A 82 -9.44 -7.34 4.53
C GLY A 82 -9.59 -6.01 3.77
N VAL A 83 -9.37 -4.87 4.42
CA VAL A 83 -9.38 -3.57 3.76
C VAL A 83 -8.42 -3.53 2.58
N HIS A 84 -8.89 -3.05 1.43
CA HIS A 84 -8.08 -2.78 0.26
C HIS A 84 -7.29 -1.49 0.45
N LYS A 85 -6.04 -1.51 0.04
CA LYS A 85 -5.13 -0.38 0.14
C LYS A 85 -4.52 -0.03 -1.22
N ALA A 86 -4.26 1.24 -1.43
CA ALA A 86 -3.49 1.72 -2.57
C ALA A 86 -2.84 3.07 -2.25
N VAL A 87 -1.86 3.45 -3.05
CA VAL A 87 -1.41 4.85 -3.14
C VAL A 87 -1.76 5.36 -4.52
N LYS A 88 -2.51 6.44 -4.58
CA LYS A 88 -2.81 7.21 -5.80
C LYS A 88 -2.67 8.69 -5.48
N TRP A 89 -2.18 9.47 -6.44
CA TRP A 89 -1.94 10.91 -6.26
C TRP A 89 -1.19 11.26 -4.98
N ASN A 90 -0.15 10.48 -4.68
CA ASN A 90 0.67 10.60 -3.49
C ASN A 90 -0.15 10.60 -2.19
N SER A 91 -1.19 9.77 -2.11
CA SER A 91 -2.04 9.63 -0.94
C SER A 91 -2.46 8.17 -0.75
N PRO A 92 -2.33 7.62 0.45
CA PRO A 92 -2.93 6.35 0.80
C PRO A 92 -4.45 6.39 0.66
N LEU A 93 -5.00 5.33 0.09
CA LEU A 93 -6.42 5.09 -0.07
C LEU A 93 -6.79 3.77 0.60
N TYR A 94 -7.93 3.76 1.26
CA TYR A 94 -8.50 2.59 1.91
C TYR A 94 -9.90 2.34 1.36
N GLY A 95 -10.19 1.10 0.99
CA GLY A 95 -11.42 0.74 0.32
C GLY A 95 -11.87 -0.68 0.60
N ILE A 96 -13.00 -1.03 0.00
CA ILE A 96 -13.55 -2.40 0.00
C ILE A 96 -13.57 -2.89 -1.44
N GLU A 97 -13.14 -4.12 -1.65
CA GLU A 97 -13.15 -4.74 -2.98
C GLU A 97 -14.56 -4.70 -3.57
N GLY A 98 -14.66 -4.21 -4.81
CA GLY A 98 -15.93 -4.06 -5.52
C GLY A 98 -16.81 -2.89 -5.08
N GLN A 99 -16.54 -2.25 -3.93
CA GLN A 99 -17.31 -1.09 -3.45
C GLN A 99 -16.63 0.26 -3.70
N GLY A 100 -15.30 0.27 -3.83
CA GLY A 100 -14.52 1.49 -4.02
C GLY A 100 -13.85 1.99 -2.75
N TRP A 101 -13.36 3.23 -2.79
CA TRP A 101 -12.56 3.84 -1.74
C TRP A 101 -13.44 4.63 -0.78
N PHE A 102 -13.31 4.40 0.52
CA PHE A 102 -14.10 5.12 1.52
C PHE A 102 -13.31 6.19 2.27
N LEU A 103 -11.97 6.10 2.28
CA LEU A 103 -11.10 6.99 3.02
C LEU A 103 -9.78 7.21 2.30
N SER A 104 -9.22 8.42 2.43
CA SER A 104 -7.83 8.71 2.08
C SER A 104 -7.11 9.45 3.21
N VAL A 105 -5.78 9.33 3.20
CA VAL A 105 -4.89 10.04 4.12
C VAL A 105 -3.92 10.91 3.32
N HIS A 106 -3.70 12.15 3.74
CA HIS A 106 -2.75 13.05 3.11
C HIS A 106 -1.90 13.78 4.15
N CYS A 107 -0.59 13.79 3.93
CA CYS A 107 0.36 14.43 4.84
C CYS A 107 0.61 15.87 4.44
N PHE A 108 0.27 16.81 5.31
CA PHE A 108 0.63 18.22 5.19
C PHE A 108 1.73 18.60 6.19
N THR A 109 2.30 19.78 6.05
CA THR A 109 3.38 20.25 6.93
C THR A 109 2.94 20.32 8.40
N LYS A 110 1.73 20.78 8.67
CA LYS A 110 1.23 21.08 10.03
C LYS A 110 0.15 20.10 10.53
N TYR A 111 -0.30 19.17 9.70
CA TYR A 111 -1.35 18.21 10.06
C TYR A 111 -1.39 17.02 9.11
N VAL A 112 -2.02 15.96 9.54
CA VAL A 112 -2.39 14.81 8.71
C VAL A 112 -3.89 14.90 8.45
N LYS A 113 -4.28 14.97 7.18
CA LYS A 113 -5.70 15.03 6.78
C LYS A 113 -6.22 13.61 6.54
N VAL A 114 -7.34 13.30 7.18
CA VAL A 114 -8.16 12.12 6.88
C VAL A 114 -9.39 12.58 6.13
N ALA A 115 -9.59 12.10 4.92
CA ALA A 115 -10.75 12.42 4.09
C ALA A 115 -11.69 11.22 4.05
N PHE A 116 -12.92 11.43 4.50
CA PHE A 116 -14.04 10.49 4.37
C PHE A 116 -14.90 10.88 3.18
N PHE A 117 -14.91 10.09 2.12
CA PHE A 117 -15.60 10.46 0.87
C PHE A 117 -17.12 10.57 1.01
N ARG A 118 -17.72 9.82 1.94
CA ARG A 118 -19.13 9.95 2.33
C ARG A 118 -19.26 10.51 3.75
N GLY A 119 -18.41 11.45 4.10
CA GLY A 119 -18.33 12.00 5.46
C GLY A 119 -19.61 12.61 5.98
N MET A 120 -20.45 13.19 5.12
CA MET A 120 -21.76 13.72 5.50
C MET A 120 -22.74 12.67 6.03
N SER A 121 -22.54 11.42 5.65
CA SER A 121 -23.36 10.30 6.12
C SER A 121 -22.88 9.70 7.44
N LEU A 122 -21.75 10.15 7.95
CA LEU A 122 -21.19 9.68 9.23
C LEU A 122 -21.83 10.35 10.43
N ARG A 123 -21.86 9.68 11.56
CA ARG A 123 -22.41 10.22 12.83
C ARG A 123 -21.40 10.00 13.96
N PRO A 124 -20.98 11.06 14.65
CA PRO A 124 -21.20 12.47 14.27
C PRO A 124 -20.50 12.80 12.94
N VAL A 125 -20.92 13.87 12.28
CA VAL A 125 -20.27 14.32 11.04
C VAL A 125 -18.86 14.81 11.34
N PRO A 126 -17.81 14.39 10.60
CA PRO A 126 -16.48 14.93 10.77
C PRO A 126 -16.43 16.45 10.54
N PRO A 127 -15.59 17.19 11.30
CA PRO A 127 -15.71 18.64 11.40
C PRO A 127 -15.21 19.42 10.18
N GLY A 128 -14.28 18.84 9.39
CA GLY A 128 -13.66 19.55 8.29
C GLY A 128 -14.52 19.55 7.03
N GLU A 129 -14.80 20.74 6.51
CA GLU A 129 -15.55 20.89 5.27
C GLU A 129 -14.72 20.66 4.02
N SER A 130 -15.36 20.24 2.94
CA SER A 130 -14.79 20.03 1.62
C SER A 130 -15.58 20.81 0.58
N ARG A 131 -14.96 21.06 -0.57
CA ARG A 131 -15.67 21.56 -1.76
C ARG A 131 -16.68 20.55 -2.30
N SER A 132 -16.47 19.27 -2.06
CA SER A 132 -17.43 18.21 -2.34
C SER A 132 -18.47 18.17 -1.22
N ASN A 133 -19.76 18.15 -1.58
CA ASN A 133 -20.85 18.14 -0.62
C ASN A 133 -20.85 16.93 0.31
N ASP A 134 -20.38 15.78 -0.17
CA ASP A 134 -20.39 14.52 0.57
C ASP A 134 -19.12 14.28 1.42
N THR A 135 -17.99 14.82 0.99
CA THR A 135 -16.71 14.60 1.65
C THR A 135 -16.58 15.45 2.89
N ARG A 136 -16.02 14.86 3.95
CA ARG A 136 -15.64 15.58 5.19
C ARG A 136 -14.24 15.18 5.60
N TYR A 137 -13.57 16.10 6.28
CA TYR A 137 -12.19 15.96 6.72
C TYR A 137 -12.06 15.90 8.23
N LEU A 138 -11.05 15.19 8.67
CA LEU A 138 -10.45 15.35 9.99
C LEU A 138 -8.99 15.73 9.80
N ASP A 139 -8.57 16.87 10.33
CA ASP A 139 -7.19 17.31 10.36
C ASP A 139 -6.60 16.99 11.74
N ILE A 140 -5.58 16.14 11.78
CA ILE A 140 -4.89 15.74 13.01
C ILE A 140 -3.59 16.52 13.10
N ARG A 141 -3.44 17.34 14.15
CA ARG A 141 -2.23 18.11 14.46
C ARG A 141 -1.38 17.38 15.50
N GLU A 142 -0.15 17.86 15.71
CA GLU A 142 0.81 17.24 16.61
C GLU A 142 0.30 17.06 18.04
N ASP A 143 -0.35 18.10 18.57
CA ASP A 143 -0.84 18.15 19.95
C ASP A 143 -2.32 17.74 20.08
N ASP A 144 -2.96 17.33 18.99
CA ASP A 144 -4.36 16.91 19.03
C ASP A 144 -4.50 15.55 19.71
N PRO A 145 -5.54 15.33 20.53
CA PRO A 145 -5.85 14.02 21.05
C PRO A 145 -6.23 13.08 19.90
N PHE A 146 -5.61 11.92 19.87
CA PHE A 146 -5.96 10.89 18.90
C PHE A 146 -7.12 10.03 19.46
N ASP A 147 -8.35 10.43 19.16
CA ASP A 147 -9.55 9.71 19.59
C ASP A 147 -9.77 8.45 18.76
N GLU A 148 -9.17 7.36 19.19
CA GLU A 148 -9.25 6.06 18.51
C GLU A 148 -10.68 5.52 18.42
N ALA A 149 -11.48 5.70 19.44
CA ALA A 149 -12.87 5.20 19.49
C ALA A 149 -13.73 5.91 18.44
N ARG A 150 -13.62 7.21 18.33
CA ARG A 150 -14.34 8.00 17.33
C ARG A 150 -13.87 7.69 15.92
N LEU A 151 -12.56 7.62 15.71
CA LEU A 151 -11.98 7.27 14.41
C LEU A 151 -12.40 5.87 13.97
N ALA A 152 -12.36 4.88 14.87
CA ALA A 152 -12.84 3.54 14.58
C ALA A 152 -14.32 3.50 14.22
N ALA A 153 -15.16 4.28 14.93
CA ALA A 153 -16.58 4.39 14.63
C ALA A 153 -16.82 4.98 13.22
N TRP A 154 -16.12 6.04 12.85
CA TRP A 154 -16.18 6.62 11.51
C TRP A 154 -15.70 5.66 10.42
N VAL A 155 -14.56 5.01 10.62
CA VAL A 155 -14.01 4.02 9.68
C VAL A 155 -14.99 2.87 9.45
N LYS A 156 -15.58 2.35 10.54
CA LYS A 156 -16.58 1.28 10.47
C LYS A 156 -17.83 1.70 9.70
N GLN A 157 -18.33 2.92 9.94
CA GLN A 157 -19.47 3.47 9.19
C GLN A 157 -19.12 3.68 7.72
N ALA A 158 -17.97 4.33 7.43
CA ALA A 158 -17.54 4.65 6.08
C ALA A 158 -17.34 3.39 5.23
N SER A 159 -16.79 2.32 5.80
CA SER A 159 -16.57 1.04 5.10
C SER A 159 -17.85 0.34 4.65
N ARG A 160 -19.00 0.73 5.19
CA ARG A 160 -20.31 0.17 4.84
C ARG A 160 -21.08 1.01 3.82
N LEU A 161 -20.56 2.18 3.49
CA LEU A 161 -21.16 3.09 2.51
C LEU A 161 -20.56 2.82 1.12
N PRO A 162 -21.29 3.17 0.03
CA PRO A 162 -20.72 3.13 -1.31
C PRO A 162 -19.45 3.98 -1.38
N GLY A 163 -18.36 3.39 -1.83
CA GLY A 163 -17.07 4.08 -1.98
C GLY A 163 -16.98 4.87 -3.28
N GLU A 164 -15.95 5.72 -3.37
CA GLU A 164 -15.61 6.43 -4.61
C GLU A 164 -14.88 5.51 -5.57
N ARG A 165 -15.24 5.57 -6.84
CA ARG A 165 -14.56 4.90 -7.95
C ARG A 165 -13.58 5.87 -8.59
N MET A 166 -12.29 5.55 -8.54
CA MET A 166 -11.21 6.39 -9.05
C MET A 166 -10.28 5.59 -9.98
#